data_b76789954787b734354249be011417d6
#
_entry.id   b76789954787b734354249be011417d6
#
_cell.length_a   1.000
_cell.length_b   1.000
_cell.length_c   1.000
_cell.angle_alpha   90.00
_cell.angle_beta   90.00
_cell.angle_gamma   90.00
#
_symmetry.space_group_name_H-M   'P 1'
#
loop_
_entity.id
_entity.type
_entity.pdbx_description
1 polymer ?
#
loop_
_entity_poly.entity_id
_entity_poly.type
_entity_poly.pdbx_seq_one_letter_code
_entity_poly.pdbx_strand_id
1 'polypeptide(L)'
;MEENSKELKEKLFNKKELGWNSINDREKEAIYTFSNGYMNFLNKAKIEREFVIAAKEMAEQNGFRDVTKCEFLKPGDKVYYINRDKSMYLAVIGTEKLEKGLQIVGAHIDSPRLDLKPNPLYEDTGFAYFKTHYYGGIKKYQWTTIPLSIHGVIAKANGEKILVNIGEDENDPIFVITDLLPHLAQDQMEKKLKNGIDGEDLNLLLGNIPYGNKSEAEAVKLNILNILNQKYDITEADLLSSELEVVPAFKARSLGFDGSMVAAYGQDDKVCAYTSLKAMMSLENVKTTAICILSDKEEIGSMGNTGMESHVFDYFISELLNKTGENRTNLLDKVFCFSKMLSADVDAGFDPLYASVSDRHNAGYLGKGISLNKYTGARGKSGASDANAEYVAWVRNVLEKNDIKYQVAELGKVDVGGGGTIAYILANKGVDVIDCGIPLLSMHSPYEVTSKFDIYSAYRTYKSFWEE
;
A
#
# COMPACT_ATOMS: atom_id res chain seq x y z
N MET A 1 23.67 -27.93 40.66
CA MET A 1 24.38 -26.72 40.19
C MET A 1 23.31 -25.72 39.80
N GLU A 2 23.25 -24.58 40.49
CA GLU A 2 22.32 -23.49 40.09
C GLU A 2 22.79 -22.95 38.74
N GLU A 3 21.93 -23.05 37.76
CA GLU A 3 22.13 -22.45 36.43
C GLU A 3 22.34 -20.94 36.65
N ASN A 4 23.40 -20.37 36.07
CA ASN A 4 23.68 -18.93 36.22
C ASN A 4 22.48 -18.14 35.69
N SER A 5 21.98 -17.17 36.47
CA SER A 5 20.78 -16.39 36.12
C SER A 5 20.86 -15.72 34.76
N LYS A 6 22.09 -15.44 34.24
CA LYS A 6 22.33 -14.90 32.91
C LYS A 6 22.05 -15.95 31.83
N GLU A 7 22.54 -17.18 32.01
CA GLU A 7 22.31 -18.29 31.09
C GLU A 7 20.83 -18.67 31.07
N LEU A 8 20.18 -18.67 32.23
CA LEU A 8 18.74 -18.96 32.32
C LEU A 8 17.91 -17.87 31.60
N LYS A 9 18.27 -16.59 31.73
CA LYS A 9 17.63 -15.51 30.98
C LYS A 9 17.86 -15.65 29.47
N GLU A 10 19.07 -15.99 29.06
CA GLU A 10 19.38 -16.20 27.63
C GLU A 10 18.57 -17.34 27.02
N LYS A 11 18.26 -18.36 27.79
CA LYS A 11 17.47 -19.53 27.38
C LYS A 11 15.95 -19.26 27.39
N LEU A 12 15.44 -18.51 28.35
CA LEU A 12 13.99 -18.40 28.59
C LEU A 12 13.36 -17.13 28.04
N PHE A 13 14.14 -16.04 27.88
CA PHE A 13 13.58 -14.76 27.47
C PHE A 13 13.55 -14.64 25.93
N ASN A 14 12.43 -14.16 25.42
CA ASN A 14 12.36 -13.75 24.03
C ASN A 14 13.22 -12.48 23.82
N LYS A 15 14.25 -12.57 22.98
CA LYS A 15 15.17 -11.47 22.68
C LYS A 15 14.57 -10.57 21.59
N LYS A 16 14.22 -9.34 21.97
CA LYS A 16 13.80 -8.29 21.03
C LYS A 16 14.98 -7.37 20.69
N GLU A 17 15.98 -7.89 19.98
CA GLU A 17 17.17 -7.13 19.59
C GLU A 17 16.93 -6.26 18.38
N LEU A 18 17.64 -5.13 18.28
CA LEU A 18 17.69 -4.29 17.10
C LEU A 18 18.40 -5.06 15.98
N GLY A 19 17.76 -5.21 14.84
CA GLY A 19 18.28 -5.99 13.71
C GLY A 19 19.62 -5.47 13.17
N TRP A 20 19.83 -4.14 13.22
CA TRP A 20 21.10 -3.50 12.85
C TRP A 20 22.30 -4.03 13.63
N ASN A 21 22.12 -4.58 14.85
CA ASN A 21 23.19 -5.13 15.67
C ASN A 21 23.67 -6.52 15.20
N SER A 22 22.91 -7.19 14.35
CA SER A 22 23.17 -8.58 13.94
C SER A 22 23.62 -8.73 12.48
N ILE A 23 23.78 -7.63 11.74
CA ILE A 23 24.16 -7.65 10.32
C ILE A 23 25.63 -7.31 10.13
N ASN A 24 26.21 -7.85 9.06
CA ASN A 24 27.55 -7.51 8.57
C ASN A 24 27.48 -6.42 7.48
N ASP A 25 28.64 -5.93 7.04
CA ASP A 25 28.73 -4.85 6.04
C ASP A 25 28.09 -5.22 4.69
N ARG A 26 28.18 -6.49 4.26
CA ARG A 26 27.56 -6.97 3.01
C ARG A 26 26.04 -6.97 3.10
N GLU A 27 25.50 -7.39 4.22
CA GLU A 27 24.05 -7.33 4.47
C GLU A 27 23.56 -5.90 4.55
N LYS A 28 24.33 -5.02 5.20
CA LYS A 28 24.03 -3.59 5.23
C LYS A 28 23.96 -3.00 3.82
N GLU A 29 24.94 -3.30 2.97
CA GLU A 29 24.95 -2.86 1.57
C GLU A 29 23.73 -3.39 0.80
N ALA A 30 23.35 -4.66 0.99
CA ALA A 30 22.15 -5.24 0.38
C ALA A 30 20.87 -4.53 0.81
N ILE A 31 20.72 -4.20 2.11
CA ILE A 31 19.60 -3.44 2.67
C ILE A 31 19.51 -2.05 2.01
N TYR A 32 20.62 -1.33 1.91
CA TYR A 32 20.61 0.01 1.32
C TYR A 32 20.32 -0.04 -0.19
N THR A 33 20.91 -0.99 -0.91
CA THR A 33 20.66 -1.19 -2.35
C THR A 33 19.20 -1.53 -2.62
N PHE A 34 18.62 -2.45 -1.85
CA PHE A 34 17.21 -2.81 -1.97
C PHE A 34 16.29 -1.61 -1.70
N SER A 35 16.57 -0.88 -0.62
CA SER A 35 15.79 0.31 -0.25
C SER A 35 15.90 1.45 -1.25
N ASN A 36 17.05 1.61 -1.92
CA ASN A 36 17.18 2.57 -3.03
C ASN A 36 16.28 2.17 -4.21
N GLY A 37 16.21 0.87 -4.54
CA GLY A 37 15.25 0.35 -5.52
C GLY A 37 13.81 0.64 -5.15
N TYR A 38 13.45 0.47 -3.89
CA TYR A 38 12.12 0.79 -3.35
C TYR A 38 11.79 2.28 -3.48
N MET A 39 12.67 3.17 -3.04
CA MET A 39 12.46 4.63 -3.16
C MET A 39 12.28 5.06 -4.63
N ASN A 40 13.06 4.49 -5.54
CA ASN A 40 12.92 4.75 -6.98
C ASN A 40 11.59 4.25 -7.53
N PHE A 41 11.08 3.13 -7.04
CA PHE A 41 9.78 2.58 -7.41
C PHE A 41 8.66 3.50 -6.92
N LEU A 42 8.66 3.90 -5.65
CA LEU A 42 7.67 4.82 -5.09
C LEU A 42 7.57 6.15 -5.84
N ASN A 43 8.71 6.68 -6.28
CA ASN A 43 8.75 7.92 -7.07
C ASN A 43 8.07 7.81 -8.45
N LYS A 44 7.84 6.58 -8.94
CA LYS A 44 7.18 6.30 -10.21
C LYS A 44 5.75 5.80 -10.07
N ALA A 45 5.36 5.37 -8.87
CA ALA A 45 4.13 4.63 -8.61
C ALA A 45 3.41 5.19 -7.38
N LYS A 46 2.97 6.44 -7.45
CA LYS A 46 2.30 7.12 -6.34
C LYS A 46 0.84 6.69 -6.17
N ILE A 47 0.18 6.32 -7.26
CA ILE A 47 -1.21 5.87 -7.29
C ILE A 47 -1.30 4.39 -7.74
N GLU A 48 -2.42 3.74 -7.48
CA GLU A 48 -2.61 2.31 -7.77
C GLU A 48 -2.43 1.98 -9.26
N ARG A 49 -2.87 2.84 -10.18
CA ARG A 49 -2.69 2.62 -11.62
C ARG A 49 -1.22 2.64 -12.04
N GLU A 50 -0.46 3.59 -11.52
CA GLU A 50 0.98 3.68 -11.78
C GLU A 50 1.72 2.48 -11.16
N PHE A 51 1.27 2.01 -9.99
CA PHE A 51 1.82 0.81 -9.36
C PHE A 51 1.60 -0.42 -10.25
N VAL A 52 0.38 -0.61 -10.77
CA VAL A 52 0.06 -1.74 -11.68
C VAL A 52 0.89 -1.68 -12.96
N ILE A 53 1.09 -0.49 -13.55
CA ILE A 53 1.94 -0.31 -14.74
C ILE A 53 3.38 -0.74 -14.43
N ALA A 54 3.96 -0.22 -13.36
CA ALA A 54 5.33 -0.55 -12.96
C ALA A 54 5.49 -2.03 -12.55
N ALA A 55 4.50 -2.59 -11.86
CA ALA A 55 4.47 -4.01 -11.49
C ALA A 55 4.38 -4.92 -12.70
N LYS A 56 3.56 -4.57 -13.71
CA LYS A 56 3.46 -5.30 -14.97
C LYS A 56 4.78 -5.31 -15.72
N GLU A 57 5.41 -4.15 -15.87
CA GLU A 57 6.72 -4.05 -16.54
C GLU A 57 7.77 -4.94 -15.83
N MET A 58 7.81 -4.90 -14.51
CA MET A 58 8.70 -5.74 -13.72
C MET A 58 8.38 -7.23 -13.88
N ALA A 59 7.11 -7.60 -13.89
CA ALA A 59 6.66 -8.99 -14.05
C ALA A 59 7.05 -9.53 -15.45
N GLU A 60 6.79 -8.79 -16.51
CA GLU A 60 7.12 -9.20 -17.88
C GLU A 60 8.64 -9.36 -18.09
N GLN A 61 9.46 -8.48 -17.49
CA GLN A 61 10.92 -8.58 -17.49
C GLN A 61 11.43 -9.84 -16.76
N ASN A 62 10.64 -10.40 -15.84
CA ASN A 62 10.95 -11.62 -15.07
C ASN A 62 10.21 -12.87 -15.57
N GLY A 63 9.68 -12.81 -16.80
CA GLY A 63 9.11 -13.97 -17.48
C GLY A 63 7.64 -14.27 -17.15
N PHE A 64 6.94 -13.37 -16.46
CA PHE A 64 5.51 -13.51 -16.23
C PHE A 64 4.72 -13.19 -17.49
N ARG A 65 3.64 -13.90 -17.71
CA ARG A 65 2.76 -13.76 -18.88
C ARG A 65 1.32 -13.52 -18.41
N ASP A 66 0.56 -12.80 -19.19
CA ASP A 66 -0.87 -12.61 -18.98
C ASP A 66 -1.59 -13.99 -19.02
N VAL A 67 -2.22 -14.37 -17.92
CA VAL A 67 -2.90 -15.67 -17.78
C VAL A 67 -4.01 -15.87 -18.80
N THR A 68 -4.67 -14.79 -19.24
CA THR A 68 -5.75 -14.86 -20.22
C THR A 68 -5.27 -15.32 -21.61
N LYS A 69 -3.96 -15.16 -21.88
CA LYS A 69 -3.31 -15.56 -23.13
C LYS A 69 -2.69 -16.96 -23.07
N CYS A 70 -2.73 -17.62 -21.89
CA CYS A 70 -2.22 -18.97 -21.72
C CYS A 70 -3.32 -19.99 -22.00
N GLU A 71 -3.04 -21.04 -22.72
CA GLU A 71 -3.99 -22.14 -22.98
C GLU A 71 -3.96 -23.16 -21.82
N PHE A 72 -2.76 -23.50 -21.34
CA PHE A 72 -2.54 -24.37 -20.20
C PHE A 72 -1.33 -23.91 -19.39
N LEU A 73 -1.24 -24.36 -18.14
CA LEU A 73 -0.18 -24.05 -17.19
C LEU A 73 0.44 -25.33 -16.62
N LYS A 74 1.74 -25.27 -16.37
CA LYS A 74 2.56 -26.34 -15.77
C LYS A 74 3.42 -25.81 -14.64
N PRO A 75 3.96 -26.68 -13.77
CA PRO A 75 4.89 -26.26 -12.73
C PRO A 75 6.04 -25.38 -13.27
N GLY A 76 6.32 -24.29 -12.56
CA GLY A 76 7.30 -23.27 -12.93
C GLY A 76 6.78 -22.15 -13.83
N ASP A 77 5.58 -22.26 -14.40
CA ASP A 77 4.99 -21.16 -15.18
C ASP A 77 4.69 -19.97 -14.28
N LYS A 78 5.01 -18.76 -14.78
CA LYS A 78 4.82 -17.46 -14.14
C LYS A 78 3.74 -16.69 -14.88
N VAL A 79 2.66 -16.34 -14.19
CA VAL A 79 1.51 -15.65 -14.81
C VAL A 79 1.01 -14.50 -13.95
N TYR A 80 0.37 -13.54 -14.61
CA TYR A 80 -0.35 -12.45 -13.95
C TYR A 80 -1.74 -12.23 -14.56
N TYR A 81 -2.60 -11.58 -13.77
CA TYR A 81 -3.88 -11.04 -14.19
C TYR A 81 -4.02 -9.60 -13.70
N ILE A 82 -4.38 -8.68 -14.60
CA ILE A 82 -4.64 -7.26 -14.26
C ILE A 82 -6.15 -7.02 -14.29
N ASN A 83 -6.67 -6.47 -13.20
CA ASN A 83 -8.07 -6.10 -13.07
C ASN A 83 -8.23 -4.58 -13.19
N ARG A 84 -8.75 -4.13 -14.33
CA ARG A 84 -9.14 -2.73 -14.62
C ARG A 84 -8.01 -1.70 -14.41
N ASP A 85 -6.76 -2.11 -14.59
CA ASP A 85 -5.56 -1.30 -14.39
C ASP A 85 -5.40 -0.78 -12.92
N LYS A 86 -6.09 -1.39 -11.93
CA LYS A 86 -6.12 -0.94 -10.53
C LYS A 86 -5.73 -2.00 -9.51
N SER A 87 -5.81 -3.27 -9.85
CA SER A 87 -5.31 -4.36 -9.04
C SER A 87 -4.66 -5.42 -9.90
N MET A 88 -3.74 -6.20 -9.32
CA MET A 88 -2.98 -7.21 -10.05
C MET A 88 -2.79 -8.45 -9.19
N TYR A 89 -2.94 -9.62 -9.78
CA TYR A 89 -2.68 -10.92 -9.17
C TYR A 89 -1.55 -11.61 -9.94
N LEU A 90 -0.59 -12.17 -9.22
CA LEU A 90 0.52 -12.91 -9.83
C LEU A 90 0.56 -14.33 -9.26
N ALA A 91 1.00 -15.28 -10.06
CA ALA A 91 1.20 -16.66 -9.64
C ALA A 91 2.49 -17.26 -10.21
N VAL A 92 3.17 -18.05 -9.40
CA VAL A 92 4.18 -19.03 -9.82
C VAL A 92 3.62 -20.41 -9.54
N ILE A 93 3.40 -21.21 -10.57
CA ILE A 93 2.75 -22.52 -10.47
C ILE A 93 3.69 -23.50 -9.79
N GLY A 94 3.24 -24.09 -8.69
CA GLY A 94 4.00 -25.08 -7.91
C GLY A 94 4.05 -26.46 -8.54
N THR A 95 4.90 -27.32 -7.97
CA THR A 95 4.98 -28.73 -8.36
C THR A 95 3.87 -29.58 -7.77
N GLU A 96 3.24 -29.14 -6.70
CA GLU A 96 2.04 -29.76 -6.12
C GLU A 96 0.77 -29.23 -6.79
N LYS A 97 -0.29 -30.03 -6.77
CA LYS A 97 -1.60 -29.64 -7.26
C LYS A 97 -2.17 -28.50 -6.43
N LEU A 98 -2.90 -27.58 -7.09
CA LEU A 98 -3.56 -26.45 -6.41
C LEU A 98 -4.58 -26.93 -5.37
N GLU A 99 -5.19 -28.12 -5.55
CA GLU A 99 -6.13 -28.69 -4.57
C GLU A 99 -5.54 -28.94 -3.18
N LYS A 100 -4.22 -28.87 -3.01
CA LYS A 100 -3.53 -28.97 -1.72
C LYS A 100 -3.38 -27.61 -1.00
N GLY A 101 -3.85 -26.54 -1.63
CA GLY A 101 -3.77 -25.18 -1.12
C GLY A 101 -2.71 -24.34 -1.82
N LEU A 102 -2.71 -23.06 -1.49
CA LEU A 102 -1.87 -22.00 -2.05
C LEU A 102 -1.08 -21.33 -0.93
N GLN A 103 0.06 -20.77 -1.25
CA GLN A 103 0.76 -19.81 -0.38
C GLN A 103 0.55 -18.40 -0.93
N ILE A 104 -0.16 -17.57 -0.18
CA ILE A 104 -0.64 -16.26 -0.61
C ILE A 104 0.06 -15.17 0.21
N VAL A 105 0.58 -14.15 -0.45
CA VAL A 105 0.94 -12.88 0.18
C VAL A 105 0.09 -11.80 -0.48
N GLY A 106 -0.70 -11.08 0.31
CA GLY A 106 -1.58 -10.03 -0.18
C GLY A 106 -1.30 -8.71 0.47
N ALA A 107 -1.14 -7.65 -0.33
CA ALA A 107 -0.92 -6.27 0.06
C ALA A 107 -1.84 -5.34 -0.72
N HIS A 108 -2.09 -4.13 -0.23
CA HIS A 108 -2.80 -3.12 -1.00
C HIS A 108 -1.86 -2.09 -1.65
N ILE A 109 -2.36 -1.42 -2.68
CA ILE A 109 -1.57 -0.48 -3.48
C ILE A 109 -2.20 0.91 -3.61
N ASP A 110 -3.42 1.09 -3.09
CA ASP A 110 -4.02 2.39 -2.84
C ASP A 110 -3.43 3.02 -1.57
N SER A 111 -3.63 4.31 -1.38
CA SER A 111 -3.18 5.06 -0.18
C SER A 111 -4.10 6.23 0.05
N PRO A 112 -4.19 6.77 1.29
CA PRO A 112 -4.97 7.95 1.58
C PRO A 112 -4.54 9.15 0.73
N ARG A 113 -5.52 9.83 0.13
CA ARG A 113 -5.28 10.92 -0.84
C ARG A 113 -6.49 11.84 -0.96
N LEU A 114 -6.46 12.74 -1.95
CA LEU A 114 -7.63 13.53 -2.37
C LEU A 114 -8.00 13.14 -3.80
N ASP A 115 -9.27 12.84 -4.06
CA ASP A 115 -9.80 12.61 -5.41
C ASP A 115 -10.51 13.88 -5.92
N LEU A 116 -10.42 14.19 -7.21
CA LEU A 116 -11.24 15.25 -7.77
C LEU A 116 -12.72 14.86 -7.77
N LYS A 117 -13.58 15.82 -7.42
CA LYS A 117 -15.04 15.65 -7.53
C LYS A 117 -15.47 15.52 -8.99
N PRO A 118 -16.66 14.95 -9.29
CA PRO A 118 -17.14 14.80 -10.68
C PRO A 118 -17.24 16.12 -11.47
N ASN A 119 -17.54 17.24 -10.81
CA ASN A 119 -17.53 18.58 -11.39
C ASN A 119 -16.50 19.43 -10.63
N PRO A 120 -15.20 19.27 -10.92
CA PRO A 120 -14.18 19.79 -10.02
C PRO A 120 -13.85 21.26 -10.25
N LEU A 121 -13.90 21.75 -11.49
CA LEU A 121 -13.34 23.05 -11.87
C LEU A 121 -14.32 24.20 -11.63
N TYR A 122 -13.87 25.20 -10.86
CA TYR A 122 -14.61 26.44 -10.66
C TYR A 122 -13.66 27.62 -10.54
N GLU A 123 -14.22 28.82 -10.69
CA GLU A 123 -13.54 30.11 -10.44
C GLU A 123 -14.26 30.85 -9.32
N ASP A 124 -13.49 31.48 -8.43
CA ASP A 124 -13.98 32.41 -7.44
C ASP A 124 -12.97 33.55 -7.26
N THR A 125 -13.46 34.80 -7.29
CA THR A 125 -12.66 36.02 -7.07
C THR A 125 -11.32 36.05 -7.83
N GLY A 126 -11.31 35.56 -9.08
CA GLY A 126 -10.12 35.56 -9.95
C GLY A 126 -9.12 34.44 -9.67
N PHE A 127 -9.49 33.41 -8.94
CA PHE A 127 -8.73 32.18 -8.77
C PHE A 127 -9.51 30.98 -9.33
N ALA A 128 -8.81 30.12 -10.04
CA ALA A 128 -9.36 28.82 -10.44
C ALA A 128 -8.96 27.73 -9.45
N TYR A 129 -9.89 26.85 -9.14
CA TYR A 129 -9.72 25.74 -8.20
C TYR A 129 -10.25 24.43 -8.76
N PHE A 130 -9.68 23.31 -8.28
CA PHE A 130 -10.33 22.01 -8.30
C PHE A 130 -10.92 21.65 -6.94
N LYS A 131 -12.21 21.25 -6.92
CA LYS A 131 -12.85 20.64 -5.76
C LYS A 131 -12.40 19.21 -5.59
N THR A 132 -12.08 18.85 -4.34
CA THR A 132 -11.66 17.51 -3.99
C THR A 132 -12.59 16.83 -2.99
N HIS A 133 -12.47 15.53 -2.88
CA HIS A 133 -13.01 14.70 -1.81
C HIS A 133 -11.87 13.85 -1.25
N TYR A 134 -11.65 13.84 0.07
CA TYR A 134 -10.62 12.99 0.63
C TYR A 134 -10.99 11.50 0.56
N TYR A 135 -10.00 10.67 0.36
CA TYR A 135 -10.05 9.22 0.24
C TYR A 135 -9.26 8.60 1.39
N GLY A 136 -9.86 7.62 2.13
CA GLY A 136 -9.24 7.00 3.29
C GLY A 136 -9.21 7.89 4.54
N GLY A 137 -8.48 7.45 5.54
CA GLY A 137 -8.41 8.08 6.86
C GLY A 137 -7.30 9.12 6.97
N ILE A 138 -7.56 10.40 6.68
CA ILE A 138 -6.58 11.49 6.76
C ILE A 138 -6.78 12.43 7.94
N LYS A 139 -5.69 13.04 8.40
CA LYS A 139 -5.73 14.26 9.21
C LYS A 139 -5.66 15.47 8.28
N LYS A 140 -6.81 16.11 8.00
CA LYS A 140 -6.97 17.13 6.96
C LYS A 140 -5.96 18.28 7.05
N TYR A 141 -5.55 18.69 8.25
CA TYR A 141 -4.58 19.77 8.45
C TYR A 141 -3.19 19.46 7.89
N GLN A 142 -2.84 18.19 7.70
CA GLN A 142 -1.55 17.79 7.14
C GLN A 142 -1.46 17.99 5.62
N TRP A 143 -2.61 18.22 4.97
CA TRP A 143 -2.71 18.35 3.51
C TRP A 143 -2.73 19.79 3.01
N THR A 144 -2.84 20.76 3.92
CA THR A 144 -2.71 22.18 3.58
C THR A 144 -1.24 22.61 3.53
N THR A 145 -0.94 23.62 2.69
CA THR A 145 0.37 24.27 2.59
C THR A 145 1.56 23.37 2.22
N ILE A 146 1.29 22.22 1.63
CA ILE A 146 2.32 21.31 1.08
C ILE A 146 2.25 21.26 -0.45
N PRO A 147 3.36 21.01 -1.14
CA PRO A 147 3.35 20.80 -2.59
C PRO A 147 2.60 19.51 -2.94
N LEU A 148 1.68 19.62 -3.90
CA LEU A 148 0.82 18.54 -4.38
C LEU A 148 0.99 18.37 -5.89
N SER A 149 0.79 17.14 -6.37
CA SER A 149 0.78 16.73 -7.76
C SER A 149 -0.55 16.09 -8.13
N ILE A 150 -0.88 16.05 -9.42
CA ILE A 150 -2.11 15.45 -9.96
C ILE A 150 -1.74 14.27 -10.82
N HIS A 151 -2.31 13.10 -10.51
CA HIS A 151 -2.11 11.84 -11.22
C HIS A 151 -3.44 11.22 -11.61
N GLY A 152 -3.42 10.31 -12.58
CA GLY A 152 -4.60 9.49 -12.87
C GLY A 152 -4.90 9.35 -14.35
N VAL A 153 -6.18 9.20 -14.66
CA VAL A 153 -6.66 8.95 -16.03
C VAL A 153 -7.91 9.76 -16.33
N ILE A 154 -8.00 10.25 -17.57
CA ILE A 154 -9.23 10.82 -18.14
C ILE A 154 -9.69 9.85 -19.23
N ALA A 155 -10.90 9.31 -19.09
CA ALA A 155 -11.51 8.46 -20.12
C ALA A 155 -12.52 9.29 -20.91
N LYS A 156 -12.19 9.59 -22.18
CA LYS A 156 -13.09 10.33 -23.08
C LYS A 156 -14.29 9.47 -23.49
N ALA A 157 -15.39 10.10 -23.85
CA ALA A 157 -16.62 9.42 -24.29
C ALA A 157 -16.40 8.50 -25.52
N ASN A 158 -15.38 8.75 -26.32
CA ASN A 158 -15.00 7.91 -27.46
C ASN A 158 -14.18 6.67 -27.09
N GLY A 159 -13.88 6.46 -25.79
CA GLY A 159 -13.11 5.33 -25.27
C GLY A 159 -11.60 5.58 -25.18
N GLU A 160 -11.11 6.73 -25.61
CA GLU A 160 -9.70 7.12 -25.46
C GLU A 160 -9.37 7.33 -23.98
N LYS A 161 -8.21 6.82 -23.52
CA LYS A 161 -7.69 7.01 -22.19
C LYS A 161 -6.45 7.90 -22.22
N ILE A 162 -6.44 8.95 -21.45
CA ILE A 162 -5.33 9.89 -21.31
C ILE A 162 -4.77 9.76 -19.90
N LEU A 163 -3.50 9.37 -19.78
CA LEU A 163 -2.80 9.36 -18.50
C LEU A 163 -2.37 10.78 -18.15
N VAL A 164 -2.61 11.18 -16.92
CA VAL A 164 -2.25 12.48 -16.37
C VAL A 164 -1.23 12.28 -15.26
N ASN A 165 -0.12 13.00 -15.37
CA ASN A 165 0.88 13.11 -14.32
C ASN A 165 1.47 14.52 -14.40
N ILE A 166 1.20 15.36 -13.39
CA ILE A 166 1.60 16.78 -13.36
C ILE A 166 2.12 17.08 -11.95
N GLY A 167 3.34 17.59 -11.85
CA GLY A 167 3.96 18.02 -10.60
C GLY A 167 5.07 17.09 -10.10
N GLU A 168 5.47 16.10 -10.89
CA GLU A 168 6.56 15.20 -10.57
C GLU A 168 7.89 15.57 -11.22
N ASP A 169 7.87 16.17 -12.41
CA ASP A 169 9.06 16.74 -13.04
C ASP A 169 9.38 18.11 -12.43
N GLU A 170 10.66 18.46 -12.32
CA GLU A 170 11.12 19.75 -11.76
C GLU A 170 10.62 20.96 -12.55
N ASN A 171 10.25 20.77 -13.82
CA ASN A 171 9.69 21.82 -14.69
C ASN A 171 8.16 21.86 -14.66
N ASP A 172 7.50 20.90 -14.05
CA ASP A 172 6.04 20.90 -13.91
C ASP A 172 5.59 21.93 -12.86
N PRO A 173 4.40 22.50 -13.04
CA PRO A 173 3.77 23.26 -11.96
C PRO A 173 3.38 22.31 -10.82
N ILE A 174 3.54 22.77 -9.58
CA ILE A 174 2.97 22.13 -8.39
C ILE A 174 1.70 22.85 -7.97
N PHE A 175 0.92 22.21 -7.12
CA PHE A 175 -0.33 22.73 -6.59
C PHE A 175 -0.29 22.81 -5.06
N VAL A 176 -1.21 23.57 -4.48
CA VAL A 176 -1.30 23.71 -3.03
C VAL A 176 -2.74 23.94 -2.61
N ILE A 177 -3.09 23.46 -1.43
CA ILE A 177 -4.28 23.87 -0.70
C ILE A 177 -3.85 24.95 0.30
N THR A 178 -4.42 26.13 0.20
CA THR A 178 -4.08 27.27 1.06
C THR A 178 -4.64 27.10 2.47
N ASP A 179 -4.04 27.77 3.45
CA ASP A 179 -4.54 27.87 4.81
C ASP A 179 -4.47 29.31 5.30
N LEU A 180 -5.17 29.61 6.39
CA LEU A 180 -5.19 30.97 6.99
C LEU A 180 -3.83 31.30 7.62
N LEU A 181 -3.44 32.56 7.52
CA LEU A 181 -2.34 33.08 8.33
C LEU A 181 -2.76 33.13 9.82
N PRO A 182 -1.81 32.98 10.77
CA PRO A 182 -2.12 32.90 12.20
C PRO A 182 -2.91 34.08 12.74
N HIS A 183 -2.72 35.29 12.19
CA HIS A 183 -3.41 36.51 12.65
C HIS A 183 -4.90 36.56 12.29
N LEU A 184 -5.36 35.73 11.35
CA LEU A 184 -6.78 35.61 10.96
C LEU A 184 -7.37 34.25 11.35
N ALA A 185 -6.60 33.35 11.97
CA ALA A 185 -6.99 31.98 12.24
C ALA A 185 -7.53 31.76 13.66
N GLN A 186 -7.89 32.80 14.41
CA GLN A 186 -8.31 32.67 15.82
C GLN A 186 -9.45 31.63 15.97
N ASP A 187 -10.56 31.84 15.25
CA ASP A 187 -11.71 30.94 15.30
C ASP A 187 -11.38 29.51 14.82
N GLN A 188 -10.49 29.37 13.82
CA GLN A 188 -10.02 28.07 13.34
C GLN A 188 -9.21 27.35 14.42
N MET A 189 -8.32 28.05 15.12
CA MET A 189 -7.45 27.47 16.15
C MET A 189 -8.20 27.05 17.41
N GLU A 190 -9.39 27.62 17.68
CA GLU A 190 -10.27 27.21 18.79
C GLU A 190 -11.09 25.95 18.48
N LYS A 191 -11.19 25.55 17.21
CA LYS A 191 -11.90 24.33 16.83
C LYS A 191 -11.16 23.08 17.30
N LYS A 192 -11.89 21.98 17.53
CA LYS A 192 -11.25 20.65 17.70
C LYS A 192 -10.44 20.34 16.45
N LEU A 193 -9.25 19.77 16.61
CA LEU A 193 -8.31 19.51 15.51
C LEU A 193 -8.97 18.83 14.28
N LYS A 194 -9.89 17.87 14.49
CA LYS A 194 -10.61 17.20 13.41
C LYS A 194 -11.52 18.12 12.58
N ASN A 195 -11.89 19.27 13.12
CA ASN A 195 -12.78 20.28 12.53
C ASN A 195 -12.02 21.57 12.16
N GLY A 196 -10.71 21.64 12.39
CA GLY A 196 -9.87 22.80 12.08
C GLY A 196 -9.86 23.16 10.59
N ILE A 197 -9.88 22.12 9.75
CA ILE A 197 -10.04 22.21 8.30
C ILE A 197 -11.31 21.44 7.93
N ASP A 198 -12.23 22.08 7.19
CA ASP A 198 -13.40 21.40 6.66
C ASP A 198 -13.05 20.62 5.38
N GLY A 199 -13.71 19.46 5.15
CA GLY A 199 -13.44 18.64 3.97
C GLY A 199 -13.76 19.36 2.65
N GLU A 200 -14.75 20.24 2.66
CA GLU A 200 -15.12 21.05 1.49
C GLU A 200 -14.11 22.18 1.19
N ASP A 201 -13.22 22.51 2.12
CA ASP A 201 -12.19 23.54 1.95
C ASP A 201 -10.87 22.95 1.40
N LEU A 202 -10.77 21.64 1.25
CA LEU A 202 -9.60 20.98 0.64
C LEU A 202 -9.61 21.18 -0.89
N ASN A 203 -9.63 22.42 -1.36
CA ASN A 203 -9.67 22.76 -2.77
C ASN A 203 -8.28 23.13 -3.29
N LEU A 204 -7.91 22.55 -4.43
CA LEU A 204 -6.59 22.71 -5.03
C LEU A 204 -6.53 24.00 -5.85
N LEU A 205 -5.63 24.91 -5.50
CA LEU A 205 -5.41 26.16 -6.23
C LEU A 205 -4.67 25.88 -7.56
N LEU A 206 -5.25 26.35 -8.69
CA LEU A 206 -4.76 26.07 -10.04
C LEU A 206 -4.12 27.27 -10.74
N GLY A 207 -4.58 28.47 -10.47
CA GLY A 207 -4.06 29.68 -11.12
C GLY A 207 -4.94 30.89 -11.00
N ASN A 208 -4.45 32.04 -11.55
CA ASN A 208 -5.14 33.34 -11.44
C ASN A 208 -4.94 34.22 -12.68
N ILE A 209 -4.50 33.69 -13.81
CA ILE A 209 -4.34 34.45 -15.06
C ILE A 209 -5.61 34.30 -15.91
N PRO A 210 -6.34 35.37 -16.22
CA PRO A 210 -7.51 35.32 -17.09
C PRO A 210 -7.11 35.08 -18.56
N TYR A 211 -7.94 34.39 -19.31
CA TYR A 211 -7.83 34.25 -20.76
C TYR A 211 -8.53 35.46 -21.45
N GLY A 212 -7.88 36.03 -22.44
CA GLY A 212 -8.50 37.07 -23.29
C GLY A 212 -8.91 38.35 -22.53
N ASN A 213 -10.19 38.70 -22.62
CA ASN A 213 -10.73 39.93 -21.99
C ASN A 213 -10.98 39.71 -20.50
N LYS A 214 -10.28 40.48 -19.65
CA LYS A 214 -10.32 40.40 -18.19
C LYS A 214 -11.69 40.70 -17.54
N SER A 215 -12.62 41.27 -18.30
CA SER A 215 -13.97 41.59 -17.82
C SER A 215 -15.01 40.50 -18.04
N GLU A 216 -14.64 39.40 -18.67
CA GLU A 216 -15.53 38.25 -18.88
C GLU A 216 -15.59 37.37 -17.61
N ALA A 217 -16.78 36.86 -17.34
CA ALA A 217 -16.95 35.89 -16.24
C ALA A 217 -16.18 34.59 -16.51
N GLU A 218 -15.64 33.97 -15.47
CA GLU A 218 -14.91 32.70 -15.53
C GLU A 218 -13.67 32.72 -16.48
N ALA A 219 -13.04 33.89 -16.68
CA ALA A 219 -11.91 34.04 -17.58
C ALA A 219 -10.66 33.28 -17.12
N VAL A 220 -10.47 33.10 -15.80
CA VAL A 220 -9.38 32.30 -15.25
C VAL A 220 -9.67 30.82 -15.43
N LYS A 221 -10.88 30.36 -15.18
CA LYS A 221 -11.34 29.01 -15.46
C LYS A 221 -11.13 28.64 -16.94
N LEU A 222 -11.50 29.56 -17.83
CA LEU A 222 -11.31 29.40 -19.28
C LEU A 222 -9.83 29.22 -19.62
N ASN A 223 -8.93 29.98 -18.97
CA ASN A 223 -7.48 29.82 -19.20
C ASN A 223 -6.97 28.46 -18.76
N ILE A 224 -7.40 27.97 -17.57
CA ILE A 224 -7.03 26.61 -17.13
C ILE A 224 -7.54 25.55 -18.11
N LEU A 225 -8.80 25.63 -18.54
CA LEU A 225 -9.34 24.71 -19.56
C LEU A 225 -8.57 24.78 -20.88
N ASN A 226 -8.18 25.98 -21.33
CA ASN A 226 -7.37 26.14 -22.53
C ASN A 226 -6.01 25.47 -22.39
N ILE A 227 -5.33 25.60 -21.23
CA ILE A 227 -4.05 24.93 -20.95
C ILE A 227 -4.23 23.40 -20.98
N LEU A 228 -5.26 22.88 -20.31
CA LEU A 228 -5.57 21.46 -20.29
C LEU A 228 -5.94 20.92 -21.69
N ASN A 229 -6.71 21.70 -22.46
CA ASN A 229 -7.03 21.34 -23.85
C ASN A 229 -5.78 21.28 -24.72
N GLN A 230 -4.90 22.28 -24.65
CA GLN A 230 -3.65 22.29 -25.45
C GLN A 230 -2.71 21.14 -25.09
N LYS A 231 -2.66 20.75 -23.80
CA LYS A 231 -1.74 19.68 -23.34
C LYS A 231 -2.32 18.26 -23.54
N TYR A 232 -3.63 18.10 -23.33
CA TYR A 232 -4.28 16.78 -23.25
C TYR A 232 -5.45 16.61 -24.22
N ASP A 233 -5.78 17.61 -25.00
CA ASP A 233 -6.93 17.59 -25.92
C ASP A 233 -8.25 17.22 -25.20
N ILE A 234 -8.50 17.79 -24.00
CA ILE A 234 -9.70 17.57 -23.20
C ILE A 234 -10.55 18.82 -23.09
N THR A 235 -11.82 18.60 -22.82
CA THR A 235 -12.82 19.63 -22.49
C THR A 235 -13.26 19.49 -21.03
N GLU A 236 -14.04 20.45 -20.53
CA GLU A 236 -14.61 20.34 -19.18
C GLU A 236 -15.50 19.09 -19.02
N ALA A 237 -16.20 18.67 -20.09
CA ALA A 237 -17.02 17.45 -20.06
C ALA A 237 -16.20 16.16 -19.84
N ASP A 238 -14.96 16.13 -20.28
CA ASP A 238 -14.10 14.94 -20.12
C ASP A 238 -13.67 14.75 -18.64
N LEU A 239 -13.71 15.82 -17.82
CA LEU A 239 -13.47 15.72 -16.38
C LEU A 239 -14.56 14.90 -15.66
N LEU A 240 -15.78 14.79 -16.21
CA LEU A 240 -16.88 14.00 -15.65
C LEU A 240 -16.56 12.50 -15.59
N SER A 241 -15.69 12.01 -16.45
CA SER A 241 -15.25 10.63 -16.54
C SER A 241 -13.74 10.48 -16.27
N SER A 242 -13.22 11.32 -15.37
CA SER A 242 -11.84 11.24 -14.90
C SER A 242 -11.75 10.52 -13.54
N GLU A 243 -10.64 9.87 -13.32
CA GLU A 243 -10.14 9.44 -12.03
C GLU A 243 -8.81 10.16 -11.82
N LEU A 244 -8.88 11.36 -11.22
CA LEU A 244 -7.73 12.21 -10.96
C LEU A 244 -7.50 12.34 -9.47
N GLU A 245 -6.32 11.98 -9.04
CA GLU A 245 -5.88 11.88 -7.67
C GLU A 245 -4.84 12.96 -7.39
N VAL A 246 -5.00 13.63 -6.25
CA VAL A 246 -4.08 14.65 -5.76
C VAL A 246 -3.26 14.04 -4.64
N VAL A 247 -1.95 13.97 -4.83
CA VAL A 247 -1.01 13.33 -3.92
C VAL A 247 0.17 14.27 -3.60
N PRO A 248 0.91 14.04 -2.51
CA PRO A 248 2.11 14.84 -2.21
C PRO A 248 3.16 14.77 -3.31
N ALA A 249 3.67 15.92 -3.76
CA ALA A 249 4.75 16.03 -4.75
C ALA A 249 6.14 15.70 -4.17
N PHE A 250 6.21 15.21 -2.93
CA PHE A 250 7.46 14.80 -2.29
C PHE A 250 8.05 13.57 -2.96
N LYS A 251 9.38 13.54 -3.04
CA LYS A 251 10.12 12.34 -3.43
C LYS A 251 10.41 11.47 -2.20
N ALA A 252 10.43 10.16 -2.38
CA ALA A 252 10.93 9.22 -1.39
C ALA A 252 12.43 9.48 -1.15
N ARG A 253 12.85 9.59 0.12
CA ARG A 253 14.22 9.94 0.52
C ARG A 253 14.68 9.13 1.72
N SER A 254 16.01 8.91 1.79
CA SER A 254 16.62 8.43 3.03
C SER A 254 16.44 9.45 4.14
N LEU A 255 16.05 9.00 5.32
CA LEU A 255 15.80 9.82 6.50
C LEU A 255 16.84 9.54 7.59
N GLY A 256 17.19 10.59 8.32
CA GLY A 256 18.17 10.58 9.42
C GLY A 256 19.61 10.80 8.95
N PHE A 257 20.51 11.15 9.88
CA PHE A 257 21.92 11.40 9.58
C PHE A 257 22.64 10.17 9.04
N ASP A 258 22.24 8.99 9.46
CA ASP A 258 22.78 7.70 9.03
C ASP A 258 22.05 7.11 7.80
N GLY A 259 20.96 7.76 7.36
CA GLY A 259 20.15 7.30 6.24
C GLY A 259 19.51 5.92 6.45
N SER A 260 19.30 5.49 7.70
CA SER A 260 18.79 4.15 8.04
C SER A 260 17.30 3.97 7.81
N MET A 261 16.58 5.06 7.57
CA MET A 261 15.13 5.07 7.35
C MET A 261 14.77 5.60 5.97
N VAL A 262 13.53 5.38 5.57
CA VAL A 262 12.91 5.95 4.37
C VAL A 262 11.75 6.83 4.80
N ALA A 263 11.69 8.05 4.25
CA ALA A 263 10.52 8.91 4.33
C ALA A 263 9.90 9.05 2.95
N ALA A 264 8.61 8.76 2.83
CA ALA A 264 7.87 8.80 1.58
C ALA A 264 6.35 8.87 1.81
N TYR A 265 5.62 9.28 0.77
CA TYR A 265 4.17 9.16 0.70
C TYR A 265 3.77 7.74 0.27
N GLY A 266 2.69 7.22 0.86
CA GLY A 266 2.05 5.98 0.45
C GLY A 266 2.88 4.73 0.73
N GLN A 267 3.71 4.74 1.78
CA GLN A 267 4.38 3.54 2.25
C GLN A 267 3.37 2.52 2.81
N ASP A 268 2.28 3.00 3.35
CA ASP A 268 1.04 2.28 3.61
C ASP A 268 0.24 2.11 2.30
N ASP A 269 0.13 0.92 1.68
CA ASP A 269 0.89 -0.30 2.00
C ASP A 269 1.84 -0.68 0.85
N LYS A 270 2.23 0.32 0.04
CA LYS A 270 3.14 0.08 -1.10
C LYS A 270 4.49 -0.51 -0.69
N VAL A 271 4.87 -0.41 0.59
CA VAL A 271 6.10 -1.04 1.07
C VAL A 271 5.97 -2.57 1.13
N CYS A 272 4.85 -3.09 1.63
CA CYS A 272 4.60 -4.53 1.63
C CYS A 272 4.28 -5.03 0.21
N ALA A 273 3.55 -4.24 -0.57
CA ALA A 273 3.27 -4.53 -1.97
C ALA A 273 4.56 -4.63 -2.83
N TYR A 274 5.49 -3.67 -2.70
CA TYR A 274 6.77 -3.72 -3.42
C TYR A 274 7.64 -4.89 -2.97
N THR A 275 7.74 -5.13 -1.67
CA THR A 275 8.59 -6.19 -1.13
C THR A 275 8.07 -7.58 -1.49
N SER A 276 6.75 -7.79 -1.48
CA SER A 276 6.11 -9.01 -1.98
C SER A 276 6.29 -9.18 -3.49
N LEU A 277 6.10 -8.14 -4.28
CA LEU A 277 6.34 -8.15 -5.72
C LEU A 277 7.80 -8.53 -6.04
N LYS A 278 8.78 -7.94 -5.35
CA LYS A 278 10.20 -8.27 -5.53
C LYS A 278 10.53 -9.70 -5.12
N ALA A 279 9.92 -10.20 -4.05
CA ALA A 279 10.07 -11.59 -3.63
C ALA A 279 9.48 -12.54 -4.67
N MET A 280 8.28 -12.26 -5.19
CA MET A 280 7.63 -13.03 -6.26
C MET A 280 8.49 -13.11 -7.53
N MET A 281 9.14 -11.98 -7.93
CA MET A 281 10.04 -11.96 -9.10
C MET A 281 11.26 -12.87 -8.91
N SER A 282 11.71 -13.10 -7.68
CA SER A 282 12.89 -13.92 -7.37
C SER A 282 12.61 -15.43 -7.28
N LEU A 283 11.34 -15.85 -7.33
CA LEU A 283 10.96 -17.26 -7.27
C LEU A 283 11.25 -17.96 -8.59
N GLU A 284 11.74 -19.21 -8.49
CA GLU A 284 11.95 -20.07 -9.66
C GLU A 284 11.10 -21.35 -9.57
N ASN A 285 11.43 -22.22 -8.63
CA ASN A 285 10.77 -23.49 -8.43
C ASN A 285 10.16 -23.52 -7.04
N VAL A 286 8.84 -23.46 -6.95
CA VAL A 286 8.10 -23.55 -5.70
C VAL A 286 7.38 -24.90 -5.62
N LYS A 287 7.23 -25.41 -4.40
CA LYS A 287 6.48 -26.64 -4.15
C LYS A 287 4.98 -26.40 -4.22
N THR A 288 4.51 -25.47 -3.42
CA THR A 288 3.13 -25.00 -3.38
C THR A 288 3.00 -23.80 -4.31
N THR A 289 1.89 -23.68 -5.06
CA THR A 289 1.67 -22.53 -5.93
C THR A 289 1.68 -21.23 -5.10
N ALA A 290 2.58 -20.32 -5.48
CA ALA A 290 2.76 -19.01 -4.86
C ALA A 290 1.84 -17.98 -5.51
N ILE A 291 1.14 -17.21 -4.71
CA ILE A 291 0.22 -16.14 -5.15
C ILE A 291 0.61 -14.81 -4.50
N CYS A 292 0.75 -13.77 -5.32
CA CYS A 292 0.88 -12.39 -4.84
C CYS A 292 -0.36 -11.60 -5.23
N ILE A 293 -0.98 -10.94 -4.26
CA ILE A 293 -2.13 -10.05 -4.43
C ILE A 293 -1.68 -8.61 -4.25
N LEU A 294 -1.99 -7.76 -5.24
CA LEU A 294 -1.83 -6.32 -5.20
C LEU A 294 -3.22 -5.71 -5.33
N SER A 295 -3.85 -5.42 -4.20
CA SER A 295 -5.26 -5.04 -4.10
C SER A 295 -5.45 -3.53 -4.14
N ASP A 296 -6.61 -3.08 -4.62
CA ASP A 296 -7.09 -1.69 -4.58
C ASP A 296 -8.17 -1.54 -3.50
N LYS A 297 -8.39 -0.30 -3.05
CA LYS A 297 -9.51 0.11 -2.17
C LYS A 297 -9.49 -0.43 -0.74
N GLU A 298 -8.35 -0.89 -0.25
CA GLU A 298 -8.25 -1.29 1.16
C GLU A 298 -8.65 -0.13 2.08
N GLU A 299 -8.13 1.06 1.82
CA GLU A 299 -8.30 2.29 2.59
C GLU A 299 -9.74 2.78 2.72
N ILE A 300 -10.64 2.26 1.89
CA ILE A 300 -12.07 2.58 1.90
C ILE A 300 -12.96 1.32 2.07
N GLY A 301 -12.38 0.23 2.58
CA GLY A 301 -13.09 -0.98 2.98
C GLY A 301 -13.17 -2.08 1.94
N SER A 302 -12.26 -2.15 0.98
CA SER A 302 -12.08 -3.25 0.00
C SER A 302 -13.29 -3.56 -0.90
N MET A 303 -14.29 -2.68 -0.94
CA MET A 303 -15.54 -2.89 -1.68
C MET A 303 -15.40 -2.52 -3.17
N GLY A 304 -16.33 -3.04 -3.98
CA GLY A 304 -16.39 -2.76 -5.42
C GLY A 304 -15.51 -3.69 -6.24
N ASN A 305 -15.51 -3.49 -7.57
CA ASN A 305 -15.00 -4.46 -8.54
C ASN A 305 -13.46 -4.51 -8.70
N THR A 306 -12.72 -3.65 -7.98
CA THR A 306 -11.26 -3.66 -7.92
C THR A 306 -10.74 -3.96 -6.51
N GLY A 307 -11.61 -3.82 -5.49
CA GLY A 307 -11.30 -4.18 -4.10
C GLY A 307 -11.29 -5.70 -3.88
N MET A 308 -10.72 -6.13 -2.78
CA MET A 308 -10.50 -7.55 -2.46
C MET A 308 -11.79 -8.32 -2.16
N GLU A 309 -12.89 -7.64 -1.77
CA GLU A 309 -14.22 -8.27 -1.59
C GLU A 309 -14.88 -8.70 -2.91
N SER A 310 -14.36 -8.27 -4.06
CA SER A 310 -14.88 -8.70 -5.36
C SER A 310 -14.55 -10.17 -5.64
N HIS A 311 -15.38 -10.81 -6.48
CA HIS A 311 -15.12 -12.18 -6.94
C HIS A 311 -13.99 -12.30 -7.98
N VAL A 312 -13.23 -11.23 -8.25
CA VAL A 312 -12.18 -11.26 -9.28
C VAL A 312 -11.00 -12.13 -8.86
N PHE A 313 -10.68 -12.18 -7.57
CA PHE A 313 -9.68 -13.10 -7.07
C PHE A 313 -10.12 -14.57 -7.21
N ASP A 314 -11.38 -14.87 -6.90
CA ASP A 314 -11.97 -16.20 -7.08
C ASP A 314 -11.92 -16.63 -8.57
N TYR A 315 -12.22 -15.69 -9.46
CA TYR A 315 -12.09 -15.89 -10.90
C TYR A 315 -10.64 -16.22 -11.30
N PHE A 316 -9.67 -15.46 -10.80
CA PHE A 316 -8.25 -15.72 -11.10
C PHE A 316 -7.82 -17.13 -10.65
N ILE A 317 -8.15 -17.55 -9.42
CA ILE A 317 -7.82 -18.90 -8.95
C ILE A 317 -8.55 -19.97 -9.78
N SER A 318 -9.81 -19.73 -10.16
CA SER A 318 -10.56 -20.64 -11.05
C SER A 318 -9.90 -20.79 -12.42
N GLU A 319 -9.35 -19.70 -13.00
CA GLU A 319 -8.58 -19.75 -14.23
C GLU A 319 -7.28 -20.58 -14.08
N LEU A 320 -6.58 -20.44 -12.95
CA LEU A 320 -5.41 -21.28 -12.67
C LEU A 320 -5.78 -22.77 -12.61
N LEU A 321 -6.87 -23.11 -11.89
CA LEU A 321 -7.37 -24.47 -11.78
C LEU A 321 -7.74 -25.06 -13.15
N ASN A 322 -8.45 -24.28 -13.98
CA ASN A 322 -8.82 -24.71 -15.32
C ASN A 322 -7.58 -24.98 -16.20
N LYS A 323 -6.61 -24.08 -16.18
CA LYS A 323 -5.41 -24.17 -17.04
C LYS A 323 -4.38 -25.19 -16.56
N THR A 324 -4.42 -25.60 -15.27
CA THR A 324 -3.63 -26.72 -14.76
C THR A 324 -4.34 -28.07 -14.92
N GLY A 325 -5.56 -28.10 -15.45
CA GLY A 325 -6.34 -29.32 -15.65
C GLY A 325 -7.05 -29.84 -14.39
N GLU A 326 -7.22 -29.02 -13.39
CA GLU A 326 -7.87 -29.35 -12.12
C GLU A 326 -9.34 -28.87 -12.12
N ASN A 327 -10.20 -29.57 -12.91
CA ASN A 327 -11.60 -29.14 -13.17
C ASN A 327 -12.61 -30.02 -12.40
N ARG A 328 -12.71 -29.88 -11.09
CA ARG A 328 -13.72 -30.57 -10.27
C ARG A 328 -14.70 -29.57 -9.66
N THR A 329 -15.95 -29.96 -9.52
CA THR A 329 -16.95 -29.18 -8.77
C THR A 329 -16.48 -28.96 -7.32
N ASN A 330 -16.70 -27.77 -6.77
CA ASN A 330 -16.33 -27.34 -5.41
C ASN A 330 -14.83 -27.37 -5.11
N LEU A 331 -13.97 -27.34 -6.14
CA LEU A 331 -12.53 -27.38 -5.92
C LEU A 331 -12.02 -26.06 -5.33
N LEU A 332 -12.59 -24.92 -5.71
CA LEU A 332 -12.18 -23.60 -5.23
C LEU A 332 -12.26 -23.49 -3.70
N ASP A 333 -13.39 -23.89 -3.09
CA ASP A 333 -13.57 -23.88 -1.64
C ASP A 333 -12.55 -24.79 -0.95
N LYS A 334 -12.28 -25.96 -1.53
CA LYS A 334 -11.25 -26.87 -1.02
C LYS A 334 -9.86 -26.22 -1.07
N VAL A 335 -9.52 -25.55 -2.17
CA VAL A 335 -8.23 -24.84 -2.31
C VAL A 335 -8.09 -23.81 -1.20
N PHE A 336 -9.09 -22.98 -0.98
CA PHE A 336 -9.04 -21.96 0.08
C PHE A 336 -8.87 -22.58 1.48
N CYS A 337 -9.61 -23.62 1.82
CA CYS A 337 -9.50 -24.31 3.12
C CYS A 337 -8.11 -24.91 3.42
N PHE A 338 -7.31 -25.18 2.40
CA PHE A 338 -5.94 -25.68 2.56
C PHE A 338 -4.86 -24.63 2.31
N SER A 339 -5.27 -23.40 2.01
CA SER A 339 -4.35 -22.30 1.71
C SER A 339 -3.87 -21.58 2.97
N LYS A 340 -2.71 -20.95 2.85
CA LYS A 340 -2.09 -20.11 3.86
C LYS A 340 -1.83 -18.72 3.30
N MET A 341 -2.04 -17.68 4.12
CA MET A 341 -1.84 -16.29 3.71
C MET A 341 -1.05 -15.51 4.76
N LEU A 342 -0.10 -14.72 4.28
CA LEU A 342 0.38 -13.53 4.98
C LEU A 342 -0.40 -12.33 4.42
N SER A 343 -1.24 -11.72 5.24
CA SER A 343 -1.86 -10.42 4.95
C SER A 343 -0.79 -9.38 5.20
N ALA A 344 -0.14 -8.98 4.12
CA ALA A 344 0.97 -8.06 4.16
C ALA A 344 0.40 -6.64 4.22
N ASP A 345 0.37 -6.08 5.40
CA ASP A 345 -0.11 -4.74 5.70
C ASP A 345 0.73 -4.13 6.82
N VAL A 346 1.03 -2.84 6.73
CA VAL A 346 1.90 -2.17 7.69
C VAL A 346 1.30 -2.15 9.09
N ASP A 347 2.17 -2.13 10.10
CA ASP A 347 1.80 -2.05 11.52
C ASP A 347 2.11 -0.64 12.08
N ALA A 348 1.36 -0.20 13.08
CA ALA A 348 1.62 1.06 13.75
C ALA A 348 2.93 0.97 14.57
N GLY A 349 3.97 1.65 14.11
CA GLY A 349 5.25 1.74 14.80
C GLY A 349 5.14 2.49 16.13
N PHE A 350 5.83 2.00 17.17
CA PHE A 350 5.91 2.70 18.45
C PHE A 350 6.66 4.02 18.28
N ASP A 351 5.96 5.14 18.53
CA ASP A 351 6.56 6.47 18.55
C ASP A 351 6.71 6.92 20.02
N PRO A 352 7.95 7.14 20.50
CA PRO A 352 8.18 7.62 21.88
C PRO A 352 7.52 8.97 22.20
N LEU A 353 7.29 9.81 21.17
CA LEU A 353 6.62 11.12 21.34
C LEU A 353 5.12 10.96 21.64
N TYR A 354 4.53 9.83 21.24
CA TYR A 354 3.12 9.51 21.41
C TYR A 354 2.89 8.20 22.14
N ALA A 355 3.77 7.86 23.08
CA ALA A 355 3.78 6.59 23.80
C ALA A 355 2.46 6.24 24.51
N SER A 356 1.61 7.23 24.81
CA SER A 356 0.34 7.04 25.54
C SER A 356 -0.72 6.24 24.78
N VAL A 357 -0.60 6.10 23.44
CA VAL A 357 -1.57 5.39 22.60
C VAL A 357 -1.19 3.92 22.34
N SER A 358 -0.02 3.48 22.80
CA SER A 358 0.50 2.14 22.54
C SER A 358 0.73 1.34 23.83
N ASP A 359 0.63 0.01 23.75
CA ASP A 359 1.18 -0.90 24.75
C ASP A 359 2.64 -1.20 24.41
N ARG A 360 3.58 -0.73 25.25
CA ARG A 360 5.03 -0.91 25.02
C ARG A 360 5.49 -2.36 24.94
N HIS A 361 4.76 -3.28 25.55
CA HIS A 361 5.13 -4.71 25.53
C HIS A 361 4.69 -5.40 24.23
N ASN A 362 3.65 -4.88 23.57
CA ASN A 362 3.02 -5.47 22.40
C ASN A 362 3.04 -4.54 21.17
N ALA A 363 3.78 -3.44 21.17
CA ALA A 363 3.93 -2.56 20.01
C ALA A 363 5.00 -3.05 19.03
N GLY A 364 4.86 -2.69 17.77
CA GLY A 364 5.88 -2.83 16.73
C GLY A 364 6.96 -1.76 16.85
N TYR A 365 8.22 -2.11 16.68
CA TYR A 365 9.37 -1.20 16.79
C TYR A 365 10.17 -1.20 15.49
N LEU A 366 10.47 -0.02 14.96
CA LEU A 366 11.32 0.12 13.79
C LEU A 366 12.71 -0.48 14.02
N GLY A 367 13.25 -1.12 12.99
CA GLY A 367 14.57 -1.75 13.03
C GLY A 367 14.62 -3.11 13.73
N LYS A 368 13.48 -3.70 14.07
CA LYS A 368 13.40 -5.04 14.68
C LYS A 368 12.83 -6.12 13.76
N GLY A 369 12.72 -5.82 12.48
CA GLY A 369 12.24 -6.74 11.46
C GLY A 369 10.73 -6.72 11.30
N ILE A 370 10.22 -7.75 10.60
CA ILE A 370 8.80 -7.88 10.27
C ILE A 370 7.93 -8.00 11.54
N SER A 371 6.75 -7.41 11.53
CA SER A 371 5.74 -7.52 12.59
C SER A 371 4.70 -8.58 12.22
N LEU A 372 4.43 -9.49 13.14
CA LEU A 372 3.33 -10.45 13.06
C LEU A 372 2.22 -9.96 13.97
N ASN A 373 1.05 -9.68 13.44
CA ASN A 373 -0.11 -9.27 14.20
C ASN A 373 -1.15 -10.40 14.19
N LYS A 374 -1.28 -11.06 15.33
CA LYS A 374 -2.22 -12.18 15.46
C LYS A 374 -3.68 -11.74 15.23
N TYR A 375 -3.99 -10.49 15.55
CA TYR A 375 -5.29 -9.84 15.35
C TYR A 375 -5.10 -8.32 15.26
N THR A 376 -5.96 -7.66 14.50
CA THR A 376 -5.93 -6.20 14.26
C THR A 376 -7.23 -5.48 14.65
N GLY A 377 -8.31 -6.20 14.97
CA GLY A 377 -9.63 -5.64 15.25
C GLY A 377 -9.67 -4.65 16.41
N ALA A 378 -10.66 -3.76 16.40
CA ALA A 378 -10.91 -2.78 17.45
C ALA A 378 -11.72 -3.38 18.59
N ARG A 379 -11.69 -2.76 19.81
CA ARG A 379 -12.47 -3.14 21.00
C ARG A 379 -12.58 -4.66 21.11
N GLY A 380 -12.63 -5.36 22.06
CA GLY A 380 -12.84 -6.81 22.18
C GLY A 380 -12.53 -7.66 20.91
N LYS A 381 -11.55 -7.27 20.08
CA LYS A 381 -11.16 -7.91 18.80
C LYS A 381 -12.25 -7.92 17.71
N SER A 382 -13.17 -6.97 17.72
CA SER A 382 -14.23 -6.89 16.71
C SER A 382 -13.67 -6.73 15.30
N GLY A 383 -14.08 -7.58 14.36
CA GLY A 383 -13.62 -7.55 12.97
C GLY A 383 -12.24 -8.19 12.73
N ALA A 384 -11.61 -8.79 13.75
CA ALA A 384 -10.34 -9.48 13.58
C ALA A 384 -10.55 -10.95 13.15
N SER A 385 -9.64 -11.46 12.31
CA SER A 385 -9.57 -12.88 11.97
C SER A 385 -8.95 -13.75 13.08
N ASP A 386 -8.19 -13.17 14.01
CA ASP A 386 -7.53 -13.81 15.17
C ASP A 386 -6.84 -15.14 14.81
N ALA A 387 -5.66 -15.05 14.21
CA ALA A 387 -4.91 -16.18 13.65
C ALA A 387 -4.75 -17.35 14.63
N ASN A 388 -4.92 -18.58 14.13
CA ASN A 388 -4.79 -19.82 14.90
C ASN A 388 -3.36 -20.01 15.43
N ALA A 389 -3.21 -20.50 16.65
CA ALA A 389 -1.91 -20.68 17.30
C ALA A 389 -0.96 -21.59 16.50
N GLU A 390 -1.50 -22.64 15.89
CA GLU A 390 -0.76 -23.59 15.05
C GLU A 390 -0.20 -22.89 13.82
N TYR A 391 -0.95 -22.04 13.16
CA TYR A 391 -0.50 -21.28 12.01
C TYR A 391 0.54 -20.23 12.40
N VAL A 392 0.34 -19.50 13.51
CA VAL A 392 1.36 -18.59 14.06
C VAL A 392 2.67 -19.32 14.34
N ALA A 393 2.61 -20.51 14.95
CA ALA A 393 3.78 -21.32 15.23
C ALA A 393 4.48 -21.79 13.94
N TRP A 394 3.72 -22.13 12.91
CA TRP A 394 4.26 -22.51 11.59
C TRP A 394 4.97 -21.32 10.92
N VAL A 395 4.38 -20.14 10.90
CA VAL A 395 5.01 -18.92 10.35
C VAL A 395 6.29 -18.59 11.11
N ARG A 396 6.27 -18.62 12.45
CA ARG A 396 7.47 -18.42 13.26
C ARG A 396 8.59 -19.39 12.90
N ASN A 397 8.27 -20.68 12.73
CA ASN A 397 9.26 -21.68 12.33
C ASN A 397 9.89 -21.38 10.96
N VAL A 398 9.10 -20.88 9.98
CA VAL A 398 9.63 -20.41 8.68
C VAL A 398 10.63 -19.27 8.87
N LEU A 399 10.31 -18.28 9.70
CA LEU A 399 11.18 -17.14 9.96
C LEU A 399 12.46 -17.52 10.70
N GLU A 400 12.35 -18.38 11.73
CA GLU A 400 13.46 -18.85 12.56
C GLU A 400 14.45 -19.70 11.73
N LYS A 401 13.97 -20.62 10.87
CA LYS A 401 14.80 -21.41 9.97
C LYS A 401 15.63 -20.56 9.00
N ASN A 402 15.09 -19.41 8.58
CA ASN A 402 15.72 -18.54 7.60
C ASN A 402 16.48 -17.36 8.24
N ASP A 403 16.67 -17.38 9.56
CA ASP A 403 17.30 -16.30 10.35
C ASP A 403 16.72 -14.90 10.00
N ILE A 404 15.40 -14.82 9.97
CA ILE A 404 14.67 -13.58 9.74
C ILE A 404 14.25 -12.99 11.08
N LYS A 405 14.63 -11.74 11.33
CA LYS A 405 14.20 -11.02 12.53
C LYS A 405 12.73 -10.67 12.42
N TYR A 406 11.98 -10.98 13.47
CA TYR A 406 10.56 -10.68 13.55
C TYR A 406 10.17 -10.26 14.96
N GLN A 407 9.04 -9.64 15.08
CA GLN A 407 8.39 -9.27 16.33
C GLN A 407 6.91 -9.62 16.27
N VAL A 408 6.25 -9.71 17.42
CA VAL A 408 4.80 -9.89 17.52
C VAL A 408 4.23 -8.64 18.18
N ALA A 409 3.23 -8.05 17.56
CA ALA A 409 2.69 -6.76 17.97
C ALA A 409 1.15 -6.70 17.88
N GLU A 410 0.62 -5.61 18.37
CA GLU A 410 -0.79 -5.19 18.27
C GLU A 410 -0.83 -3.73 17.85
N LEU A 411 -1.87 -3.35 17.12
CA LEU A 411 -2.08 -1.98 16.67
C LEU A 411 -2.65 -1.12 17.81
N GLY A 412 -1.75 -0.39 18.50
CA GLY A 412 -2.12 0.47 19.62
C GLY A 412 -2.43 -0.30 20.91
N LYS A 413 -3.01 0.38 21.89
CA LYS A 413 -3.50 -0.26 23.12
C LYS A 413 -5.00 -0.49 23.10
N VAL A 414 -5.47 -1.44 23.90
CA VAL A 414 -6.90 -1.79 24.05
C VAL A 414 -7.74 -0.52 24.23
N ASP A 415 -8.88 -0.45 23.57
CA ASP A 415 -9.84 0.66 23.54
C ASP A 415 -9.36 1.96 22.85
N VAL A 416 -8.12 2.02 22.38
CA VAL A 416 -7.55 3.17 21.65
C VAL A 416 -7.21 2.82 20.21
N GLY A 417 -6.52 1.69 19.99
CA GLY A 417 -6.13 1.19 18.68
C GLY A 417 -7.14 0.23 18.08
N GLY A 418 -6.90 -0.13 16.84
CA GLY A 418 -7.64 -1.10 16.05
C GLY A 418 -7.88 -0.61 14.63
N GLY A 419 -7.80 -1.51 13.67
CA GLY A 419 -8.04 -1.29 12.24
C GLY A 419 -8.47 -2.58 11.58
N GLY A 420 -8.97 -2.50 10.35
CA GLY A 420 -9.19 -3.64 9.48
C GLY A 420 -8.00 -3.80 8.53
N THR A 421 -7.86 -4.98 7.96
CA THR A 421 -6.95 -5.32 6.86
C THR A 421 -7.68 -6.24 5.91
N ILE A 422 -7.11 -6.59 4.76
CA ILE A 422 -7.70 -7.58 3.84
C ILE A 422 -7.73 -9.00 4.42
N ALA A 423 -7.12 -9.25 5.58
CA ALA A 423 -6.99 -10.58 6.21
C ALA A 423 -8.34 -11.29 6.38
N TYR A 424 -9.36 -10.59 6.90
CA TYR A 424 -10.67 -11.21 7.17
C TYR A 424 -11.34 -11.74 5.91
N ILE A 425 -11.06 -11.18 4.74
CA ILE A 425 -11.74 -11.53 3.49
C ILE A 425 -11.42 -12.97 3.09
N LEU A 426 -10.13 -13.35 3.13
CA LEU A 426 -9.73 -14.73 2.84
C LEU A 426 -9.87 -15.66 4.04
N ALA A 427 -9.72 -15.16 5.28
CA ALA A 427 -10.03 -15.94 6.48
C ALA A 427 -11.47 -16.43 6.48
N ASN A 428 -12.44 -15.61 6.05
CA ASN A 428 -13.85 -15.99 5.90
C ASN A 428 -14.11 -17.05 4.81
N LYS A 429 -13.13 -17.26 3.90
CA LYS A 429 -13.16 -18.36 2.90
C LYS A 429 -12.46 -19.63 3.39
N GLY A 430 -11.96 -19.63 4.64
CA GLY A 430 -11.32 -20.79 5.28
C GLY A 430 -9.79 -20.83 5.14
N VAL A 431 -9.16 -19.76 4.65
CA VAL A 431 -7.70 -19.66 4.55
C VAL A 431 -7.10 -19.40 5.94
N ASP A 432 -5.99 -20.06 6.28
CA ASP A 432 -5.18 -19.69 7.44
C ASP A 432 -4.48 -18.35 7.17
N VAL A 433 -4.83 -17.30 7.92
CA VAL A 433 -4.32 -15.93 7.69
C VAL A 433 -3.69 -15.35 8.95
N ILE A 434 -2.59 -14.62 8.79
CA ILE A 434 -2.01 -13.74 9.82
C ILE A 434 -1.56 -12.44 9.15
N ASP A 435 -1.75 -11.30 9.83
CA ASP A 435 -1.19 -10.03 9.38
C ASP A 435 0.32 -10.00 9.61
N CYS A 436 1.07 -9.60 8.59
CA CYS A 436 2.52 -9.73 8.54
C CYS A 436 3.14 -8.59 7.71
N GLY A 437 3.36 -7.44 8.36
CA GLY A 437 3.91 -6.26 7.73
C GLY A 437 5.05 -5.62 8.51
N ILE A 438 5.36 -4.37 8.24
CA ILE A 438 6.45 -3.66 8.92
C ILE A 438 5.94 -2.46 9.71
N PRO A 439 6.62 -2.10 10.82
CA PRO A 439 6.24 -0.93 11.60
C PRO A 439 6.45 0.36 10.81
N LEU A 440 5.44 1.23 10.84
CA LEU A 440 5.42 2.52 10.17
C LEU A 440 5.11 3.65 11.14
N LEU A 441 5.85 4.75 11.10
CA LEU A 441 5.54 5.97 11.83
C LEU A 441 4.80 6.94 10.92
N SER A 442 3.92 7.74 11.52
CA SER A 442 3.13 8.75 10.81
C SER A 442 2.26 8.15 9.69
N MET A 443 1.76 6.92 9.87
CA MET A 443 0.85 6.23 8.96
C MET A 443 -0.30 7.15 8.54
N HIS A 444 -0.74 7.10 7.27
CA HIS A 444 -1.75 7.95 6.66
C HIS A 444 -1.38 9.45 6.55
N SER A 445 -0.14 9.84 6.87
CA SER A 445 0.30 11.21 6.65
C SER A 445 0.85 11.39 5.23
N PRO A 446 0.97 12.64 4.74
CA PRO A 446 1.63 12.91 3.46
C PRO A 446 3.10 12.44 3.39
N TYR A 447 3.72 12.12 4.51
CA TYR A 447 5.14 11.70 4.56
C TYR A 447 5.38 10.74 5.73
N GLU A 448 5.36 9.45 5.44
CA GLU A 448 5.46 8.34 6.38
C GLU A 448 6.90 7.87 6.54
N VAL A 449 7.22 7.15 7.62
CA VAL A 449 8.60 6.74 7.94
C VAL A 449 8.68 5.28 8.35
N THR A 450 9.58 4.52 7.72
CA THR A 450 9.94 3.17 8.16
C THR A 450 11.46 2.90 8.05
N SER A 451 11.90 1.80 8.67
CA SER A 451 13.31 1.39 8.68
C SER A 451 13.68 0.60 7.42
N LYS A 452 14.83 0.91 6.82
CA LYS A 452 15.39 0.14 5.70
C LYS A 452 15.65 -1.33 6.06
N PHE A 453 15.99 -1.60 7.32
CA PHE A 453 16.14 -2.97 7.81
C PHE A 453 14.84 -3.75 7.72
N ASP A 454 13.72 -3.12 8.14
CA ASP A 454 12.41 -3.76 8.15
C ASP A 454 11.89 -3.98 6.72
N ILE A 455 12.12 -3.04 5.80
CA ILE A 455 11.82 -3.18 4.36
C ILE A 455 12.49 -4.44 3.79
N TYR A 456 13.77 -4.63 4.06
CA TYR A 456 14.51 -5.80 3.57
C TYR A 456 14.09 -7.09 4.27
N SER A 457 13.71 -7.00 5.56
CA SER A 457 13.16 -8.14 6.31
C SER A 457 11.83 -8.61 5.73
N ALA A 458 10.94 -7.69 5.30
CA ALA A 458 9.69 -8.03 4.63
C ALA A 458 9.95 -8.81 3.33
N TYR A 459 10.87 -8.33 2.47
CA TYR A 459 11.26 -9.04 1.25
C TYR A 459 11.73 -10.47 1.55
N ARG A 460 12.62 -10.65 2.55
CA ARG A 460 13.12 -11.97 2.95
C ARG A 460 12.00 -12.85 3.48
N THR A 461 11.10 -12.29 4.27
CA THR A 461 9.95 -13.00 4.84
C THR A 461 9.05 -13.57 3.76
N TYR A 462 8.59 -12.74 2.83
CA TYR A 462 7.65 -13.17 1.79
C TYR A 462 8.30 -14.19 0.85
N LYS A 463 9.57 -14.00 0.52
CA LYS A 463 10.33 -14.99 -0.25
C LYS A 463 10.40 -16.34 0.46
N SER A 464 10.84 -16.35 1.73
CA SER A 464 10.97 -17.59 2.50
C SER A 464 9.63 -18.30 2.76
N PHE A 465 8.54 -17.51 2.89
CA PHE A 465 7.19 -18.07 3.01
C PHE A 465 6.79 -18.85 1.75
N TRP A 466 7.10 -18.37 0.57
CA TRP A 466 6.78 -19.05 -0.69
C TRP A 466 7.75 -20.21 -1.03
N GLU A 467 8.94 -20.23 -0.48
CA GLU A 467 9.94 -21.29 -0.70
C GLU A 467 9.77 -22.48 0.27
N GLU A 468 8.94 -22.40 1.33
CA GLU A 468 8.64 -23.48 2.27
C GLU A 468 7.64 -24.49 1.65
#